data_cef629b20b7870e81938a615b5bf505d
#
_entry.id   cef629b20b7870e81938a615b5bf505d
#
_cell.length_a   1.000
_cell.length_b   1.000
_cell.length_c   1.000
_cell.angle_alpha   90.00
_cell.angle_beta   90.00
_cell.angle_gamma   90.00
#
_symmetry.space_group_name_H-M   'P 1'
#
loop_
_entity.id
_entity.type
_entity.pdbx_description
1 polymer ?
#
loop_
_entity_poly.entity_id
_entity_poly.type
_entity_poly.pdbx_seq_one_letter_code
_entity_poly.pdbx_strand_id
1 'polypeptide(L)'
;ITFGVSAYLIVHGFKLWTHLGPILKKFEKKRGMIVSGVEEKKWKDHIVLIGCHRSGNMLLSHLGKYDLPMVIMDFNPEVVNMLEKQDRAVVLGDLDDVEVYEPVGLADAKIVISTVFDARGTKTMLEYLQNHGSKRNQLIVVTTDYIKEAEEFYKLGASYVNLPRLVSGWHLGQLIGRAIRKNDFEQVKIKGELEYSNIIKESVMI
;
A
#
# COMPACT_ATOMS: atom_id res chain seq x y z
N ILE A 1 -8.88 -44.52 0.03
CA ILE A 1 -7.50 -44.26 -0.43
C ILE A 1 -7.23 -42.74 -0.44
N THR A 2 -8.08 -41.92 -1.06
CA THR A 2 -7.94 -40.46 -1.15
C THR A 2 -7.82 -39.74 0.22
N PHE A 3 -8.64 -40.16 1.18
CA PHE A 3 -8.62 -39.57 2.55
C PHE A 3 -7.29 -39.80 3.28
N GLY A 4 -6.72 -41.01 3.15
CA GLY A 4 -5.42 -41.33 3.75
C GLY A 4 -4.26 -40.56 3.12
N VAL A 5 -4.28 -40.35 1.81
CA VAL A 5 -3.29 -39.57 1.09
C VAL A 5 -3.38 -38.09 1.47
N SER A 6 -4.58 -37.54 1.57
CA SER A 6 -4.78 -36.15 1.99
C SER A 6 -4.31 -35.91 3.42
N ALA A 7 -4.64 -36.81 4.35
CA ALA A 7 -4.20 -36.72 5.75
C ALA A 7 -2.66 -36.82 5.84
N TYR A 8 -2.03 -37.72 5.10
CA TYR A 8 -0.57 -37.84 5.07
C TYR A 8 0.10 -36.57 4.52
N LEU A 9 -0.44 -36.00 3.45
CA LEU A 9 0.08 -34.77 2.84
C LEU A 9 -0.06 -33.56 3.80
N ILE A 10 -1.15 -33.47 4.54
CA ILE A 10 -1.35 -32.39 5.53
C ILE A 10 -0.33 -32.50 6.66
N VAL A 11 -0.17 -33.71 7.24
CA VAL A 11 0.74 -33.92 8.37
C VAL A 11 2.22 -33.78 7.97
N HIS A 12 2.58 -34.15 6.74
CA HIS A 12 3.96 -34.16 6.28
C HIS A 12 4.27 -33.04 5.25
N GLY A 13 3.32 -32.14 5.01
CA GLY A 13 3.43 -31.07 4.01
C GLY A 13 4.66 -30.20 4.18
N PHE A 14 5.03 -29.86 5.41
CA PHE A 14 6.24 -29.09 5.68
C PHE A 14 7.53 -29.84 5.29
N LYS A 15 7.62 -31.13 5.62
CA LYS A 15 8.78 -31.96 5.21
C LYS A 15 8.83 -32.18 3.70
N LEU A 16 7.69 -32.34 3.06
CA LEU A 16 7.59 -32.41 1.60
C LEU A 16 8.04 -31.11 0.94
N TRP A 17 7.60 -29.98 1.48
CA TRP A 17 7.99 -28.66 0.98
C TRP A 17 9.51 -28.42 1.07
N THR A 18 10.16 -28.79 2.18
CA THR A 18 11.62 -28.62 2.32
C THR A 18 12.41 -29.45 1.33
N HIS A 19 11.91 -30.61 0.87
CA HIS A 19 12.58 -31.48 -0.11
C HIS A 19 12.18 -31.18 -1.54
N LEU A 20 10.93 -30.85 -1.80
CA LEU A 20 10.42 -30.59 -3.15
C LEU A 20 10.51 -29.10 -3.54
N GLY A 21 10.55 -28.18 -2.58
CA GLY A 21 10.62 -26.76 -2.80
C GLY A 21 11.74 -26.33 -3.75
N PRO A 22 13.00 -26.79 -3.57
CA PRO A 22 14.08 -26.45 -4.48
C PRO A 22 13.89 -26.96 -5.93
N ILE A 23 13.16 -28.08 -6.08
CA ILE A 23 12.85 -28.66 -7.39
C ILE A 23 11.69 -27.90 -8.03
N LEU A 24 10.66 -27.59 -7.24
CA LEU A 24 9.49 -26.83 -7.69
C LEU A 24 9.85 -25.39 -8.06
N LYS A 25 10.80 -24.75 -7.35
CA LYS A 25 11.34 -23.44 -7.75
C LYS A 25 11.92 -23.41 -9.17
N LYS A 26 12.39 -24.54 -9.70
CA LYS A 26 12.82 -24.64 -11.13
C LYS A 26 11.64 -24.63 -12.11
N PHE A 27 10.45 -25.03 -11.65
CA PHE A 27 9.21 -25.02 -12.44
C PHE A 27 8.32 -23.81 -12.12
N GLU A 28 8.61 -23.07 -11.07
CA GLU A 28 8.08 -21.72 -10.93
C GLU A 28 8.63 -20.93 -12.13
N LYS A 29 7.81 -20.87 -13.21
CA LYS A 29 7.94 -19.73 -14.12
C LYS A 29 8.02 -18.52 -13.21
N LYS A 30 9.16 -17.78 -13.22
CA LYS A 30 9.17 -16.42 -12.71
C LYS A 30 7.88 -15.82 -13.24
N ARG A 31 6.91 -15.61 -12.37
CA ARG A 31 5.73 -14.83 -12.74
C ARG A 31 6.36 -13.55 -13.24
N GLY A 32 6.35 -13.38 -14.57
CA GLY A 32 6.95 -12.22 -15.17
C GLY A 32 6.33 -11.05 -14.44
N MET A 33 7.15 -10.32 -13.72
CA MET A 33 6.74 -9.11 -13.07
C MET A 33 6.05 -8.31 -14.17
N ILE A 34 4.73 -8.12 -14.09
CA ILE A 34 4.03 -7.27 -15.03
C ILE A 34 4.48 -5.87 -14.67
N VAL A 35 5.43 -5.37 -15.44
CA VAL A 35 6.04 -4.07 -15.27
C VAL A 35 5.64 -3.28 -16.49
N SER A 36 4.58 -2.51 -16.38
CA SER A 36 4.15 -1.60 -17.45
C SER A 36 4.70 -0.20 -17.17
N GLY A 37 5.36 0.38 -18.15
CA GLY A 37 5.91 1.73 -18.05
C GLY A 37 7.14 1.88 -17.13
N VAL A 38 7.69 0.76 -16.60
CA VAL A 38 8.83 0.76 -15.67
C VAL A 38 10.11 0.18 -16.31
N GLU A 39 10.02 -0.31 -17.58
CA GLU A 39 11.13 -0.93 -18.28
C GLU A 39 12.37 -0.01 -18.32
N GLU A 40 13.49 -0.50 -17.73
CA GLU A 40 14.83 0.10 -17.72
C GLU A 40 14.98 1.51 -17.12
N LYS A 41 13.91 2.13 -16.62
CA LYS A 41 14.01 3.46 -16.00
C LYS A 41 14.48 3.33 -14.56
N LYS A 42 15.68 3.81 -14.27
CA LYS A 42 16.12 4.00 -12.87
C LYS A 42 15.31 5.14 -12.26
N TRP A 43 14.31 4.78 -11.47
CA TRP A 43 13.45 5.73 -10.78
C TRP A 43 14.22 6.44 -9.66
N LYS A 44 14.15 7.78 -9.62
CA LYS A 44 14.77 8.62 -8.59
C LYS A 44 13.88 9.81 -8.27
N ASP A 45 13.89 10.23 -7.01
CA ASP A 45 13.15 11.41 -6.52
C ASP A 45 11.64 11.38 -6.89
N HIS A 46 11.06 10.19 -6.95
CA HIS A 46 9.68 9.89 -7.35
C HIS A 46 8.82 9.49 -6.15
N ILE A 47 7.54 9.27 -6.39
CA ILE A 47 6.58 8.72 -5.43
C ILE A 47 6.44 7.22 -5.68
N VAL A 48 6.51 6.39 -4.64
CA VAL A 48 6.07 5.00 -4.66
C VAL A 48 4.77 4.91 -3.87
N LEU A 49 3.68 4.55 -4.56
CA LEU A 49 2.38 4.31 -3.96
C LEU A 49 2.09 2.81 -3.91
N ILE A 50 1.96 2.26 -2.71
CA ILE A 50 1.72 0.85 -2.46
C ILE A 50 0.26 0.65 -2.04
N GLY A 51 -0.46 -0.16 -2.83
CA GLY A 51 -1.90 -0.37 -2.72
C GLY A 51 -2.71 0.77 -3.35
N CYS A 52 -3.38 0.47 -4.45
CA CYS A 52 -4.18 1.45 -5.21
C CYS A 52 -5.65 1.06 -5.27
N HIS A 53 -6.20 0.54 -4.15
CA HIS A 53 -7.62 0.30 -3.99
C HIS A 53 -8.33 1.59 -3.52
N ARG A 54 -9.13 1.56 -2.48
CA ARG A 54 -9.95 2.71 -2.01
C ARG A 54 -9.13 3.96 -1.67
N SER A 55 -8.33 3.89 -0.61
CA SER A 55 -7.52 5.03 -0.13
C SER A 55 -6.39 5.38 -1.09
N GLY A 56 -5.75 4.36 -1.69
CA GLY A 56 -4.70 4.57 -2.67
C GLY A 56 -5.20 5.27 -3.92
N ASN A 57 -6.41 4.95 -4.38
CA ASN A 57 -7.05 5.59 -5.51
C ASN A 57 -7.32 7.08 -5.27
N MET A 58 -7.81 7.43 -4.09
CA MET A 58 -7.99 8.83 -3.68
C MET A 58 -6.65 9.58 -3.62
N LEU A 59 -5.61 8.93 -3.10
CA LEU A 59 -4.26 9.51 -3.10
C LEU A 59 -3.71 9.68 -4.50
N LEU A 60 -3.91 8.70 -5.39
CA LEU A 60 -3.50 8.79 -6.79
C LEU A 60 -4.14 9.99 -7.49
N SER A 61 -5.45 10.19 -7.32
CA SER A 61 -6.18 11.33 -7.86
C SER A 61 -5.65 12.68 -7.34
N HIS A 62 -5.38 12.77 -6.04
CA HIS A 62 -4.86 13.98 -5.42
C HIS A 62 -3.40 14.27 -5.81
N LEU A 63 -2.54 13.25 -5.72
CA LEU A 63 -1.11 13.38 -5.97
C LEU A 63 -0.78 13.48 -7.46
N GLY A 64 -1.60 12.94 -8.33
CA GLY A 64 -1.45 13.06 -9.78
C GLY A 64 -1.57 14.50 -10.32
N LYS A 65 -1.99 15.45 -9.48
CA LYS A 65 -2.02 16.89 -9.80
C LYS A 65 -0.65 17.57 -9.66
N TYR A 66 0.30 16.88 -9.03
CA TYR A 66 1.66 17.39 -8.84
C TYR A 66 2.60 16.79 -9.89
N ASP A 67 3.56 17.59 -10.33
CA ASP A 67 4.55 17.19 -11.35
C ASP A 67 5.69 16.37 -10.71
N LEU A 68 5.31 15.22 -10.12
CA LEU A 68 6.25 14.25 -9.56
C LEU A 68 5.99 12.89 -10.20
N PRO A 69 7.04 12.25 -10.75
CA PRO A 69 6.91 10.89 -11.26
C PRO A 69 6.38 9.96 -10.17
N MET A 70 5.51 9.03 -10.54
CA MET A 70 4.91 8.08 -9.60
C MET A 70 4.96 6.67 -10.17
N VAL A 71 5.35 5.72 -9.32
CA VAL A 71 5.25 4.27 -9.56
C VAL A 71 4.25 3.70 -8.57
N ILE A 72 3.34 2.88 -9.06
CA ILE A 72 2.32 2.22 -8.25
C ILE A 72 2.68 0.75 -8.11
N MET A 73 2.52 0.20 -6.92
CA MET A 73 2.65 -1.24 -6.66
C MET A 73 1.34 -1.75 -6.08
N ASP A 74 0.78 -2.79 -6.68
CA ASP A 74 -0.42 -3.46 -6.18
C ASP A 74 -0.32 -4.97 -6.38
N PHE A 75 -0.86 -5.75 -5.44
CA PHE A 75 -0.86 -7.21 -5.52
C PHE A 75 -2.04 -7.75 -6.35
N ASN A 76 -3.06 -6.93 -6.62
CA ASN A 76 -4.24 -7.32 -7.37
C ASN A 76 -4.05 -7.10 -8.87
N PRO A 77 -4.03 -8.19 -9.69
CA PRO A 77 -3.85 -8.07 -11.13
C PRO A 77 -4.94 -7.23 -11.83
N GLU A 78 -6.15 -7.18 -11.28
CA GLU A 78 -7.25 -6.39 -11.87
C GLU A 78 -6.97 -4.88 -11.73
N VAL A 79 -6.45 -4.47 -10.56
CA VAL A 79 -6.03 -3.08 -10.30
C VAL A 79 -4.86 -2.72 -11.21
N VAL A 80 -3.87 -3.60 -11.32
CA VAL A 80 -2.72 -3.41 -12.20
C VAL A 80 -3.16 -3.23 -13.65
N ASN A 81 -3.99 -4.14 -14.19
CA ASN A 81 -4.50 -4.06 -15.55
C ASN A 81 -5.33 -2.78 -15.81
N MET A 82 -6.06 -2.30 -14.80
CA MET A 82 -6.80 -1.04 -14.89
C MET A 82 -5.84 0.17 -15.01
N LEU A 83 -4.81 0.20 -14.18
CA LEU A 83 -3.82 1.28 -14.16
C LEU A 83 -2.95 1.28 -15.42
N GLU A 84 -2.59 0.11 -15.94
CA GLU A 84 -1.90 -0.01 -17.23
C GLU A 84 -2.67 0.61 -18.39
N LYS A 85 -3.99 0.36 -18.45
CA LYS A 85 -4.87 0.98 -19.48
C LYS A 85 -4.94 2.50 -19.38
N GLN A 86 -4.53 3.06 -18.24
CA GLN A 86 -4.44 4.50 -18.00
C GLN A 86 -3.01 5.05 -18.21
N ASP A 87 -2.13 4.26 -18.83
CA ASP A 87 -0.71 4.60 -19.06
C ASP A 87 0.05 4.94 -17.77
N ARG A 88 -0.33 4.32 -16.63
CA ARG A 88 0.35 4.50 -15.35
C ARG A 88 1.52 3.52 -15.22
N ALA A 89 2.62 3.99 -14.67
CA ALA A 89 3.72 3.12 -14.26
C ALA A 89 3.27 2.26 -13.07
N VAL A 90 3.10 0.96 -13.29
CA VAL A 90 2.58 0.05 -12.28
C VAL A 90 3.35 -1.26 -12.26
N VAL A 91 3.50 -1.82 -11.08
CA VAL A 91 4.16 -3.11 -10.83
C VAL A 91 3.20 -4.02 -10.07
N LEU A 92 3.02 -5.24 -10.58
CA LEU A 92 2.34 -6.31 -9.84
C LEU A 92 3.29 -6.87 -8.79
N GLY A 93 2.98 -6.68 -7.52
CA GLY A 93 3.81 -7.18 -6.43
C GLY A 93 3.13 -7.10 -5.07
N ASP A 94 3.62 -7.92 -4.15
CA ASP A 94 3.19 -7.93 -2.76
C ASP A 94 4.20 -7.18 -1.89
N LEU A 95 3.72 -6.53 -0.83
CA LEU A 95 4.55 -5.78 0.10
C LEU A 95 5.56 -6.67 0.87
N ASP A 96 5.27 -7.98 0.98
CA ASP A 96 6.18 -8.98 1.56
C ASP A 96 7.34 -9.38 0.63
N ASP A 97 7.24 -9.09 -0.66
CA ASP A 97 8.20 -9.53 -1.67
C ASP A 97 9.28 -8.46 -1.89
N VAL A 98 10.45 -8.69 -1.31
CA VAL A 98 11.60 -7.77 -1.42
C VAL A 98 12.11 -7.65 -2.88
N GLU A 99 11.85 -8.64 -3.75
CA GLU A 99 12.30 -8.61 -5.14
C GLU A 99 11.60 -7.49 -5.95
N VAL A 100 10.42 -7.02 -5.50
CA VAL A 100 9.69 -5.92 -6.17
C VAL A 100 10.18 -4.52 -5.77
N TYR A 101 11.00 -4.40 -4.73
CA TYR A 101 11.44 -3.10 -4.22
C TYR A 101 12.44 -2.40 -5.15
N GLU A 102 13.34 -3.17 -5.75
CA GLU A 102 14.31 -2.63 -6.70
C GLU A 102 13.64 -2.11 -7.99
N PRO A 103 12.75 -2.86 -8.66
CA PRO A 103 12.02 -2.39 -9.82
C PRO A 103 11.23 -1.10 -9.61
N VAL A 104 10.61 -0.92 -8.45
CA VAL A 104 9.91 0.33 -8.12
C VAL A 104 10.84 1.44 -7.63
N GLY A 105 12.13 1.18 -7.50
CA GLY A 105 13.13 2.14 -7.02
C GLY A 105 12.85 2.61 -5.59
N LEU A 106 12.40 1.71 -4.72
CA LEU A 106 11.92 2.04 -3.37
C LEU A 106 12.95 2.80 -2.54
N ALA A 107 14.22 2.41 -2.62
CA ALA A 107 15.33 3.05 -1.89
C ALA A 107 15.64 4.47 -2.38
N ASP A 108 15.39 4.78 -3.65
CA ASP A 108 15.66 6.06 -4.28
C ASP A 108 14.41 6.97 -4.37
N ALA A 109 13.26 6.51 -3.86
CA ALA A 109 12.04 7.29 -3.85
C ALA A 109 12.16 8.50 -2.92
N LYS A 110 11.54 9.62 -3.30
CA LYS A 110 11.39 10.79 -2.45
C LYS A 110 10.28 10.62 -1.42
N ILE A 111 9.21 9.94 -1.83
CA ILE A 111 8.02 9.69 -1.01
C ILE A 111 7.62 8.23 -1.19
N VAL A 112 7.44 7.51 -0.10
CA VAL A 112 6.87 6.16 -0.07
C VAL A 112 5.57 6.21 0.71
N ILE A 113 4.48 5.74 0.11
CA ILE A 113 3.16 5.72 0.73
C ILE A 113 2.60 4.31 0.63
N SER A 114 2.37 3.66 1.77
CA SER A 114 1.64 2.39 1.83
C SER A 114 0.25 2.60 2.43
N THR A 115 -0.77 2.21 1.66
CA THR A 115 -2.17 2.18 2.11
C THR A 115 -2.60 0.78 2.56
N VAL A 116 -1.66 -0.17 2.53
CA VAL A 116 -1.91 -1.59 2.84
C VAL A 116 -1.92 -1.82 4.35
N PHE A 117 -2.88 -2.62 4.83
CA PHE A 117 -3.01 -2.99 6.24
C PHE A 117 -2.30 -4.33 6.52
N ASP A 118 -1.06 -4.45 6.11
CA ASP A 118 -0.21 -5.60 6.40
C ASP A 118 0.97 -5.20 7.27
N ALA A 119 0.90 -5.61 8.54
CA ALA A 119 1.94 -5.28 9.52
C ALA A 119 3.29 -5.93 9.19
N ARG A 120 3.27 -7.18 8.67
CA ARG A 120 4.50 -7.92 8.36
C ARG A 120 5.21 -7.31 7.16
N GLY A 121 4.51 -7.13 6.06
CA GLY A 121 5.07 -6.52 4.86
C GLY A 121 5.53 -5.08 5.12
N THR A 122 4.76 -4.31 5.92
CA THR A 122 5.16 -2.95 6.31
C THR A 122 6.48 -2.94 7.09
N LYS A 123 6.69 -3.89 8.04
CA LYS A 123 7.97 -4.02 8.75
C LYS A 123 9.11 -4.38 7.81
N THR A 124 8.91 -5.39 6.95
CA THR A 124 9.91 -5.80 5.95
C THR A 124 10.33 -4.62 5.07
N MET A 125 9.37 -3.83 4.61
CA MET A 125 9.63 -2.63 3.82
C MET A 125 10.40 -1.57 4.61
N LEU A 126 10.01 -1.28 5.85
CA LEU A 126 10.69 -0.28 6.69
C LEU A 126 12.12 -0.71 7.01
N GLU A 127 12.36 -1.97 7.35
CA GLU A 127 13.69 -2.54 7.57
C GLU A 127 14.55 -2.47 6.29
N TYR A 128 13.97 -2.77 5.14
CA TYR A 128 14.65 -2.59 3.86
C TYR A 128 15.07 -1.14 3.64
N LEU A 129 14.18 -0.18 3.89
CA LEU A 129 14.47 1.25 3.74
C LEU A 129 15.52 1.75 4.73
N GLN A 130 15.55 1.24 5.95
CA GLN A 130 16.62 1.54 6.91
C GLN A 130 18.00 1.10 6.42
N ASN A 131 18.06 -0.05 5.77
CA ASN A 131 19.32 -0.65 5.33
C ASN A 131 19.79 -0.15 3.96
N HIS A 132 18.88 0.18 3.05
CA HIS A 132 19.17 0.50 1.65
C HIS A 132 18.72 1.90 1.25
N GLY A 133 17.85 2.52 2.04
CA GLY A 133 17.32 3.85 1.76
C GLY A 133 18.45 4.86 1.60
N SER A 134 18.30 5.73 0.63
CA SER A 134 19.18 6.88 0.48
C SER A 134 19.14 7.67 1.81
N LYS A 135 20.32 8.12 2.31
CA LYS A 135 20.41 9.00 3.51
C LYS A 135 19.71 10.36 3.31
N ARG A 136 18.90 10.49 2.27
CA ARG A 136 18.07 11.63 1.95
C ARG A 136 16.85 11.65 2.87
N ASN A 137 16.27 12.83 3.03
CA ASN A 137 15.06 13.07 3.80
C ASN A 137 13.84 12.48 3.06
N GLN A 138 13.70 11.15 3.10
CA GLN A 138 12.62 10.40 2.48
C GLN A 138 11.37 10.49 3.35
N LEU A 139 10.22 10.86 2.77
CA LEU A 139 8.94 10.84 3.46
C LEU A 139 8.33 9.43 3.35
N ILE A 140 8.20 8.74 4.48
CA ILE A 140 7.64 7.38 4.54
C ILE A 140 6.32 7.44 5.30
N VAL A 141 5.22 7.16 4.59
CA VAL A 141 3.85 7.12 5.12
C VAL A 141 3.36 5.67 5.08
N VAL A 142 2.90 5.15 6.19
CA VAL A 142 2.35 3.79 6.29
C VAL A 142 0.98 3.81 6.96
N THR A 143 0.20 2.76 6.79
CA THR A 143 -1.16 2.65 7.31
C THR A 143 -1.29 1.45 8.22
N THR A 144 -1.96 1.61 9.35
CA THR A 144 -2.39 0.53 10.24
C THR A 144 -3.65 0.92 11.01
N ASP A 145 -4.38 -0.07 11.53
CA ASP A 145 -5.52 0.16 12.43
C ASP A 145 -5.11 0.06 13.92
N TYR A 146 -3.87 -0.34 14.24
CA TYR A 146 -3.45 -0.67 15.58
C TYR A 146 -2.37 0.28 16.13
N ILE A 147 -2.63 0.87 17.31
CA ILE A 147 -1.71 1.82 17.96
C ILE A 147 -0.34 1.17 18.23
N LYS A 148 -0.33 -0.11 18.65
CA LYS A 148 0.92 -0.83 18.93
C LYS A 148 1.80 -0.99 17.70
N GLU A 149 1.20 -1.26 16.55
CA GLU A 149 1.93 -1.33 15.29
C GLU A 149 2.44 0.05 14.87
N ALA A 150 1.64 1.11 15.09
CA ALA A 150 2.07 2.47 14.80
C ALA A 150 3.32 2.87 15.60
N GLU A 151 3.38 2.54 16.89
CA GLU A 151 4.56 2.77 17.72
C GLU A 151 5.80 2.04 17.18
N GLU A 152 5.62 0.82 16.70
CA GLU A 152 6.68 0.01 16.10
C GLU A 152 7.13 0.59 14.75
N PHE A 153 6.20 1.00 13.91
CA PHE A 153 6.51 1.60 12.60
C PHE A 153 7.26 2.92 12.74
N TYR A 154 6.92 3.76 13.72
CA TYR A 154 7.71 4.97 14.01
C TYR A 154 9.14 4.64 14.44
N LYS A 155 9.35 3.59 15.28
CA LYS A 155 10.69 3.13 15.67
C LYS A 155 11.49 2.60 14.49
N LEU A 156 10.81 2.02 13.48
CA LEU A 156 11.39 1.54 12.23
C LEU A 156 11.58 2.64 11.17
N GLY A 157 11.30 3.89 11.50
CA GLY A 157 11.61 5.04 10.64
C GLY A 157 10.46 5.54 9.78
N ALA A 158 9.22 5.14 10.03
CA ALA A 158 8.07 5.77 9.39
C ALA A 158 8.00 7.25 9.77
N SER A 159 7.81 8.13 8.78
CA SER A 159 7.64 9.57 9.00
C SER A 159 6.24 9.91 9.49
N TYR A 160 5.25 9.17 9.02
CA TYR A 160 3.86 9.31 9.41
C TYR A 160 3.15 7.95 9.37
N VAL A 161 2.41 7.64 10.42
CA VAL A 161 1.56 6.45 10.47
C VAL A 161 0.10 6.87 10.44
N ASN A 162 -0.57 6.53 9.35
CA ASN A 162 -1.99 6.78 9.18
C ASN A 162 -2.80 5.72 9.96
N LEU A 163 -3.69 6.19 10.83
CA LEU A 163 -4.63 5.39 11.63
C LEU A 163 -6.06 5.77 11.23
N PRO A 164 -6.58 5.31 10.08
CA PRO A 164 -7.79 5.87 9.46
C PRO A 164 -9.00 5.88 10.38
N ARG A 165 -9.23 4.78 11.11
CA ARG A 165 -10.38 4.67 12.01
C ARG A 165 -10.31 5.63 13.20
N LEU A 166 -9.10 5.84 13.75
CA LEU A 166 -8.91 6.77 14.87
C LEU A 166 -9.00 8.21 14.40
N VAL A 167 -8.38 8.55 13.27
CA VAL A 167 -8.45 9.88 12.66
C VAL A 167 -9.89 10.24 12.30
N SER A 168 -10.63 9.30 11.70
CA SER A 168 -12.05 9.49 11.38
C SER A 168 -12.89 9.70 12.64
N GLY A 169 -12.71 8.87 13.68
CA GLY A 169 -13.42 9.02 14.95
C GLY A 169 -13.13 10.34 15.64
N TRP A 170 -11.86 10.76 15.69
CA TRP A 170 -11.44 12.04 16.21
C TRP A 170 -12.07 13.22 15.44
N HIS A 171 -12.03 13.16 14.08
CA HIS A 171 -12.64 14.18 13.23
C HIS A 171 -14.15 14.32 13.48
N LEU A 172 -14.87 13.19 13.51
CA LEU A 172 -16.30 13.18 13.83
C LEU A 172 -16.59 13.75 15.24
N GLY A 173 -15.80 13.36 16.24
CA GLY A 173 -15.90 13.89 17.60
C GLY A 173 -15.75 15.41 17.64
N GLN A 174 -14.78 15.95 16.91
CA GLN A 174 -14.57 17.39 16.78
C GLN A 174 -15.72 18.11 16.07
N LEU A 175 -16.26 17.50 15.01
CA LEU A 175 -17.38 18.05 14.24
C LEU A 175 -18.63 18.12 15.11
N ILE A 176 -19.02 17.01 15.73
CA ILE A 176 -20.21 16.90 16.58
C ILE A 176 -20.06 17.78 17.83
N GLY A 177 -18.89 17.76 18.47
CA GLY A 177 -18.64 18.60 19.63
C GLY A 177 -18.77 20.12 19.35
N ARG A 178 -18.40 20.57 18.15
CA ARG A 178 -18.61 21.95 17.71
C ARG A 178 -20.09 22.25 17.51
N ALA A 179 -20.84 21.34 16.88
CA ALA A 179 -22.28 21.49 16.68
C ALA A 179 -23.05 21.58 18.00
N ILE A 180 -22.72 20.74 18.98
CA ILE A 180 -23.32 20.77 20.32
C ILE A 180 -23.08 22.11 21.00
N ARG A 181 -21.82 22.61 21.00
CA ARG A 181 -21.47 23.90 21.64
C ARG A 181 -22.20 25.09 21.02
N LYS A 182 -22.43 25.03 19.71
CA LYS A 182 -23.12 26.13 18.98
C LYS A 182 -24.64 25.95 18.90
N ASN A 183 -25.15 24.82 19.33
CA ASN A 183 -26.53 24.38 19.12
C ASN A 183 -26.97 24.47 17.64
N ASP A 184 -26.04 24.14 16.72
CA ASP A 184 -26.20 24.26 15.28
C ASP A 184 -25.84 22.93 14.60
N PHE A 185 -26.87 22.12 14.40
CA PHE A 185 -26.72 20.80 13.77
C PHE A 185 -26.82 20.85 12.24
N GLU A 186 -27.33 21.96 11.68
CA GLU A 186 -27.46 22.11 10.23
C GLU A 186 -26.10 22.17 9.55
N GLN A 187 -25.10 22.77 10.19
CA GLN A 187 -23.72 22.79 9.68
C GLN A 187 -23.12 21.39 9.50
N VAL A 188 -23.55 20.41 10.30
CA VAL A 188 -23.07 19.02 10.14
C VAL A 188 -23.61 18.41 8.87
N LYS A 189 -24.87 18.65 8.53
CA LYS A 189 -25.49 18.16 7.30
C LYS A 189 -24.82 18.78 6.07
N ILE A 190 -24.73 20.11 6.05
CA ILE A 190 -24.11 20.85 4.93
C ILE A 190 -22.69 20.36 4.69
N LYS A 191 -21.90 20.20 5.77
CA LYS A 191 -20.54 19.72 5.66
C LYS A 191 -20.49 18.27 5.15
N GLY A 192 -21.35 17.39 5.64
CA GLY A 192 -21.44 16.01 5.18
C GLY A 192 -21.76 15.91 3.69
N GLU A 193 -22.70 16.70 3.20
CA GLU A 193 -23.05 16.76 1.77
C GLU A 193 -21.90 17.26 0.91
N LEU A 194 -21.17 18.29 1.37
CA LEU A 194 -20.00 18.82 0.68
C LEU A 194 -18.85 17.82 0.64
N GLU A 195 -18.52 17.17 1.75
CA GLU A 195 -17.48 16.14 1.82
C GLU A 195 -17.83 14.96 0.91
N TYR A 196 -19.08 14.47 0.96
CA TYR A 196 -19.56 13.41 0.09
C TYR A 196 -19.43 13.79 -1.40
N SER A 197 -19.91 15.00 -1.77
CA SER A 197 -19.83 15.49 -3.15
C SER A 197 -18.37 15.57 -3.65
N ASN A 198 -17.44 16.01 -2.81
CA ASN A 198 -16.03 16.09 -3.17
C ASN A 198 -15.41 14.68 -3.34
N ILE A 199 -15.70 13.75 -2.43
CA ILE A 199 -15.26 12.37 -2.52
C ILE A 199 -15.73 11.72 -3.82
N ILE A 200 -17.03 11.89 -4.18
CA ILE A 200 -17.56 11.32 -5.43
C ILE A 200 -16.87 11.93 -6.65
N LYS A 201 -16.73 13.25 -6.71
CA LYS A 201 -16.05 13.91 -7.85
C LYS A 201 -14.63 13.37 -8.06
N GLU A 202 -13.90 13.15 -6.99
CA GLU A 202 -12.53 12.66 -7.09
C GLU A 202 -12.45 11.14 -7.37
N SER A 203 -13.42 10.35 -6.89
CA SER A 203 -13.46 8.91 -7.16
C SER A 203 -13.92 8.54 -8.58
N VAL A 204 -14.61 9.44 -9.28
CA VAL A 204 -15.10 9.24 -10.67
C VAL A 204 -14.05 9.64 -11.73
N MET A 205 -12.99 10.34 -11.34
CA MET A 205 -11.92 10.76 -12.26
C MET A 205 -10.88 9.67 -12.55
N ILE A 206 -11.17 8.40 -12.16
CA ILE A 206 -10.23 7.28 -12.32
C ILE A 206 -10.86 6.15 -13.13
#